data_fc0df12daf9282bd0f0db92a626a3fc2
#
_entry.id   fc0df12daf9282bd0f0db92a626a3fc2
#
_cell.length_a   1.000
_cell.length_b   1.000
_cell.length_c   1.000
_cell.angle_alpha   90.00
_cell.angle_beta   90.00
_cell.angle_gamma   90.00
#
_symmetry.space_group_name_H-M   'P 1'
#
loop_
_entity.id
_entity.type
_entity.pdbx_description
1 polymer ?
#
loop_
_entity_poly.entity_id
_entity_poly.type
_entity_poly.pdbx_seq_one_letter_code
_entity_poly.pdbx_strand_id
1 'polypeptide(L)'
;MNLVQEKKILNEVYMIEIENKIFLKKKFVFEKLKEFGFSFENNTYVYTEDFLNSNFKAVIEISDVLKGKVIDNLSNEEYMPLRIESFDGDYVCSVRKAYKDILKRIADICCTDVFFADDQANRITKFIDETYGVKPDFPWKDHNGVFRHLDNNKWFSLIMYVSLDALLKNGDNRKLNIINLKIDTSKRDELYEIDGIYPAFHMNHKMWISVVLDDIISDEKVMELVTCSFDLTK
;
A
#
# COMPACT_ATOMS: atom_id res chain seq x y z
N MET A 1 -7.23 -31.91 8.64
CA MET A 1 -6.92 -30.79 7.74
C MET A 1 -6.67 -31.38 6.35
N ASN A 2 -7.37 -30.92 5.33
CA ASN A 2 -7.42 -31.59 4.02
C ASN A 2 -6.24 -31.12 3.15
N LEU A 3 -5.55 -32.03 2.45
CA LEU A 3 -4.41 -31.77 1.55
C LEU A 3 -4.64 -30.59 0.56
N VAL A 4 -5.91 -30.30 0.23
CA VAL A 4 -6.31 -29.19 -0.62
C VAL A 4 -6.19 -27.84 0.13
N GLN A 5 -6.46 -27.81 1.44
CA GLN A 5 -6.29 -26.63 2.28
C GLN A 5 -4.80 -26.34 2.59
N GLU A 6 -4.00 -27.38 2.80
CA GLU A 6 -2.54 -27.23 2.97
C GLU A 6 -1.87 -26.72 1.70
N LYS A 7 -2.28 -27.20 0.51
CA LYS A 7 -1.79 -26.67 -0.77
C LYS A 7 -2.19 -25.20 -1.01
N LYS A 8 -3.39 -24.79 -0.56
CA LYS A 8 -3.87 -23.41 -0.69
C LYS A 8 -3.08 -22.46 0.22
N ILE A 9 -2.82 -22.86 1.46
CA ILE A 9 -2.02 -22.09 2.44
C ILE A 9 -0.56 -22.02 2.01
N LEU A 10 0.03 -23.11 1.49
CA LEU A 10 1.41 -23.13 0.97
C LEU A 10 1.58 -22.24 -0.28
N ASN A 11 0.58 -22.18 -1.15
CA ASN A 11 0.63 -21.34 -2.34
C ASN A 11 0.52 -19.84 -2.01
N GLU A 12 -0.24 -19.42 -1.00
CA GLU A 12 -0.36 -18.02 -0.60
C GLU A 12 0.93 -17.45 0.00
N VAL A 13 1.74 -18.26 0.66
CA VAL A 13 2.99 -17.83 1.33
C VAL A 13 4.15 -17.60 0.37
N TYR A 14 4.12 -18.18 -0.84
CA TYR A 14 5.23 -18.13 -1.81
C TYR A 14 4.91 -17.38 -3.10
N MET A 15 3.74 -16.76 -3.22
CA MET A 15 3.37 -15.99 -4.41
C MET A 15 3.96 -14.57 -4.37
N ILE A 16 4.60 -14.18 -5.47
CA ILE A 16 5.10 -12.81 -5.65
C ILE A 16 3.93 -11.89 -6.03
N GLU A 17 3.64 -10.91 -5.20
CA GLU A 17 2.71 -9.82 -5.52
C GLU A 17 3.41 -8.77 -6.39
N ILE A 18 3.52 -9.04 -7.68
CA ILE A 18 4.27 -8.21 -8.63
C ILE A 18 3.59 -6.85 -8.77
N GLU A 19 2.29 -6.84 -8.93
CA GLU A 19 1.45 -5.66 -9.15
C GLU A 19 1.53 -4.74 -7.93
N ASN A 20 1.28 -5.28 -6.74
CA ASN A 20 1.28 -4.50 -5.50
C ASN A 20 2.63 -3.82 -5.25
N LYS A 21 3.74 -4.48 -5.57
CA LYS A 21 5.09 -3.88 -5.43
C LYS A 21 5.31 -2.67 -6.35
N ILE A 22 4.70 -2.67 -7.53
CA ILE A 22 4.87 -1.60 -8.53
C ILE A 22 3.92 -0.44 -8.25
N PHE A 23 2.68 -0.73 -7.84
CA PHE A 23 1.62 0.28 -7.72
C PHE A 23 1.37 0.78 -6.30
N LEU A 24 2.08 0.27 -5.28
CA LEU A 24 1.86 0.58 -3.86
C LEU A 24 1.85 2.09 -3.55
N LYS A 25 2.67 2.87 -4.25
CA LYS A 25 2.76 4.34 -4.09
C LYS A 25 2.38 5.05 -5.40
N LYS A 26 1.38 4.54 -6.08
CA LYS A 26 0.88 5.06 -7.35
C LYS A 26 -0.63 5.26 -7.26
N LYS A 27 -1.12 6.38 -7.73
CA LYS A 27 -2.55 6.68 -7.87
C LYS A 27 -2.89 6.79 -9.35
N PHE A 28 -3.88 6.02 -9.81
CA PHE A 28 -4.32 6.04 -11.20
C PHE A 28 -4.99 7.36 -11.57
N VAL A 29 -4.68 7.84 -12.78
CA VAL A 29 -5.35 8.94 -13.45
C VAL A 29 -6.24 8.33 -14.53
N PHE A 30 -7.55 8.26 -14.32
CA PHE A 30 -8.48 7.48 -15.11
C PHE A 30 -8.56 7.93 -16.59
N GLU A 31 -8.37 9.23 -16.86
CA GLU A 31 -8.30 9.77 -18.22
C GLU A 31 -7.12 9.15 -18.99
N LYS A 32 -5.96 9.04 -18.34
CA LYS A 32 -4.76 8.46 -18.94
C LYS A 32 -4.87 6.96 -19.18
N LEU A 33 -5.68 6.23 -18.41
CA LEU A 33 -5.94 4.82 -18.68
C LEU A 33 -6.59 4.63 -20.05
N LYS A 34 -7.58 5.45 -20.39
CA LYS A 34 -8.25 5.40 -21.72
C LYS A 34 -7.29 5.77 -22.85
N GLU A 35 -6.49 6.82 -22.66
CA GLU A 35 -5.48 7.25 -23.62
C GLU A 35 -4.39 6.20 -23.83
N PHE A 36 -4.04 5.44 -22.80
CA PHE A 36 -3.07 4.34 -22.85
C PHE A 36 -3.61 3.13 -23.64
N GLY A 37 -4.93 2.95 -23.68
CA GLY A 37 -5.58 1.85 -24.42
C GLY A 37 -6.39 0.89 -23.54
N PHE A 38 -6.70 1.26 -22.30
CA PHE A 38 -7.66 0.50 -21.50
C PHE A 38 -9.08 0.68 -22.03
N SER A 39 -9.81 -0.43 -22.20
CA SER A 39 -11.27 -0.43 -22.36
C SER A 39 -11.95 -0.32 -21.00
N PHE A 40 -13.16 0.24 -20.96
CA PHE A 40 -13.95 0.34 -19.73
C PHE A 40 -15.27 -0.41 -19.90
N GLU A 41 -15.41 -1.52 -19.21
CA GLU A 41 -16.58 -2.40 -19.27
C GLU A 41 -16.94 -2.91 -17.86
N ASN A 42 -18.22 -2.98 -17.53
CA ASN A 42 -18.71 -3.50 -16.24
C ASN A 42 -17.99 -2.89 -15.01
N ASN A 43 -17.80 -1.58 -15.01
CA ASN A 43 -17.10 -0.84 -13.95
C ASN A 43 -15.61 -1.25 -13.75
N THR A 44 -14.99 -1.80 -14.79
CA THR A 44 -13.59 -2.26 -14.75
C THR A 44 -12.86 -1.73 -15.98
N TYR A 45 -11.66 -1.18 -15.75
CA TYR A 45 -10.72 -0.88 -16.82
C TYR A 45 -9.93 -2.14 -17.15
N VAL A 46 -9.89 -2.53 -18.40
CA VAL A 46 -9.20 -3.74 -18.88
C VAL A 46 -8.18 -3.37 -19.96
N TYR A 47 -6.95 -3.84 -19.78
CA TYR A 47 -5.89 -3.72 -20.78
C TYR A 47 -5.29 -5.09 -21.08
N THR A 48 -5.04 -5.35 -22.36
CA THR A 48 -4.39 -6.59 -22.80
C THR A 48 -3.26 -6.28 -23.75
N GLU A 49 -2.15 -6.99 -23.61
CA GLU A 49 -0.98 -6.85 -24.48
C GLU A 49 -0.28 -8.20 -24.66
N ASP A 50 -0.05 -8.59 -25.93
CA ASP A 50 0.80 -9.73 -26.23
C ASP A 50 2.29 -9.34 -26.14
N PHE A 51 3.11 -10.23 -25.57
CA PHE A 51 4.52 -9.97 -25.38
C PHE A 51 5.37 -11.25 -25.60
N LEU A 52 6.70 -11.10 -25.65
CA LEU A 52 7.66 -12.17 -25.97
C LEU A 52 7.26 -12.92 -27.27
N ASN A 53 7.19 -12.19 -28.39
CA ASN A 53 6.79 -12.71 -29.69
C ASN A 53 5.40 -13.36 -29.69
N SER A 54 4.46 -12.78 -28.95
CA SER A 54 3.09 -13.27 -28.79
C SER A 54 2.97 -14.66 -28.15
N ASN A 55 4.01 -15.12 -27.42
CA ASN A 55 3.88 -16.36 -26.66
C ASN A 55 3.03 -16.16 -25.41
N PHE A 56 2.96 -14.94 -24.89
CA PHE A 56 2.21 -14.59 -23.68
C PHE A 56 1.34 -13.37 -23.89
N LYS A 57 0.25 -13.31 -23.13
CA LYS A 57 -0.65 -12.17 -23.04
C LYS A 57 -0.75 -11.68 -21.60
N ALA A 58 -0.44 -10.41 -21.37
CA ALA A 58 -0.77 -9.73 -20.13
C ALA A 58 -2.23 -9.29 -20.16
N VAL A 59 -2.94 -9.51 -19.06
CA VAL A 59 -4.31 -9.02 -18.82
C VAL A 59 -4.29 -8.25 -17.52
N ILE A 60 -4.58 -6.94 -17.57
CA ILE A 60 -4.58 -6.05 -16.41
C ILE A 60 -5.99 -5.49 -16.22
N GLU A 61 -6.57 -5.71 -15.06
CA GLU A 61 -7.90 -5.29 -14.66
C GLU A 61 -7.81 -4.32 -13.48
N ILE A 62 -8.41 -3.14 -13.61
CA ILE A 62 -8.46 -2.11 -12.58
C ILE A 62 -9.91 -1.78 -12.27
N SER A 63 -10.33 -2.11 -11.05
CA SER A 63 -11.61 -1.73 -10.45
C SER A 63 -11.31 -1.13 -9.06
N ASP A 64 -11.98 -1.58 -8.01
CA ASP A 64 -11.58 -1.29 -6.62
C ASP A 64 -10.24 -1.95 -6.26
N VAL A 65 -9.87 -2.98 -7.00
CA VAL A 65 -8.61 -3.72 -6.83
C VAL A 65 -7.92 -3.88 -8.18
N LEU A 66 -6.61 -3.68 -8.19
CA LEU A 66 -5.77 -4.01 -9.34
C LEU A 66 -5.51 -5.51 -9.39
N LYS A 67 -5.82 -6.13 -10.52
CA LYS A 67 -5.53 -7.54 -10.80
C LYS A 67 -4.73 -7.65 -12.10
N GLY A 68 -3.73 -8.51 -12.10
CA GLY A 68 -2.96 -8.82 -13.28
C GLY A 68 -2.84 -10.32 -13.50
N LYS A 69 -2.83 -10.75 -14.76
CA LYS A 69 -2.62 -12.14 -15.17
C LYS A 69 -1.70 -12.19 -16.38
N VAL A 70 -0.94 -13.26 -16.48
CA VAL A 70 -0.19 -13.59 -17.69
C VAL A 70 -0.71 -14.92 -18.21
N ILE A 71 -1.22 -14.90 -19.42
CA ILE A 71 -1.76 -16.09 -20.12
C ILE A 71 -0.71 -16.60 -21.09
N ASP A 72 -0.43 -17.89 -21.06
CA ASP A 72 0.33 -18.59 -22.09
C ASP A 72 -0.59 -18.79 -23.30
N ASN A 73 -0.25 -18.17 -24.43
CA ASN A 73 -1.11 -18.18 -25.63
C ASN A 73 -1.17 -19.57 -26.32
N LEU A 74 -0.25 -20.48 -25.99
CA LEU A 74 -0.26 -21.84 -26.54
C LEU A 74 -1.27 -22.73 -25.78
N SER A 75 -1.23 -22.70 -24.45
CA SER A 75 -2.14 -23.49 -23.59
C SER A 75 -3.45 -22.80 -23.28
N ASN A 76 -3.51 -21.47 -23.45
CA ASN A 76 -4.60 -20.59 -22.99
C ASN A 76 -4.86 -20.67 -21.49
N GLU A 77 -3.83 -20.97 -20.69
CA GLU A 77 -3.87 -21.05 -19.24
C GLU A 77 -3.02 -19.94 -18.61
N GLU A 78 -3.32 -19.60 -17.33
CA GLU A 78 -2.51 -18.64 -16.58
C GLU A 78 -1.12 -19.22 -16.32
N TYR A 79 -0.07 -18.44 -16.66
CA TYR A 79 1.31 -18.82 -16.47
C TYR A 79 1.76 -18.58 -15.02
N MET A 80 1.40 -19.51 -14.13
CA MET A 80 1.70 -19.43 -12.68
C MET A 80 3.17 -19.39 -12.31
N PRO A 81 4.15 -19.98 -13.08
CA PRO A 81 5.56 -19.96 -12.69
C PRO A 81 6.12 -18.56 -12.41
N LEU A 82 5.62 -17.51 -13.07
CA LEU A 82 6.08 -16.15 -12.82
C LEU A 82 5.79 -15.66 -11.39
N ARG A 83 4.78 -16.23 -10.72
CA ARG A 83 4.33 -15.87 -9.36
C ARG A 83 5.11 -16.59 -8.26
N ILE A 84 5.81 -17.67 -8.59
CA ILE A 84 6.50 -18.53 -7.62
C ILE A 84 7.95 -18.05 -7.51
N GLU A 85 8.35 -17.57 -6.33
CA GLU A 85 9.68 -16.96 -6.12
C GLU A 85 10.82 -17.94 -6.38
N SER A 86 10.67 -19.22 -5.99
CA SER A 86 11.68 -20.26 -6.20
C SER A 86 11.87 -20.68 -7.67
N PHE A 87 11.01 -20.22 -8.58
CA PHE A 87 11.17 -20.46 -10.01
C PHE A 87 12.02 -19.33 -10.62
N ASP A 88 13.34 -19.54 -10.64
CA ASP A 88 14.37 -18.57 -11.03
C ASP A 88 15.13 -18.90 -12.33
N GLY A 89 14.67 -19.93 -13.07
CA GLY A 89 15.23 -20.27 -14.37
C GLY A 89 15.13 -19.09 -15.37
N ASP A 90 16.10 -18.96 -16.27
CA ASP A 90 16.25 -17.84 -17.22
C ASP A 90 14.97 -17.52 -17.99
N TYR A 91 14.22 -18.55 -18.39
CA TYR A 91 12.97 -18.37 -19.12
C TYR A 91 11.88 -17.73 -18.24
N VAL A 92 11.68 -18.24 -17.02
CA VAL A 92 10.69 -17.67 -16.08
C VAL A 92 11.09 -16.25 -15.70
N CYS A 93 12.36 -15.99 -15.48
CA CYS A 93 12.89 -14.66 -15.20
C CYS A 93 12.66 -13.70 -16.36
N SER A 94 12.79 -14.15 -17.61
CA SER A 94 12.52 -13.32 -18.79
C SER A 94 11.04 -12.96 -18.92
N VAL A 95 10.12 -13.91 -18.69
CA VAL A 95 8.67 -13.66 -18.68
C VAL A 95 8.32 -12.69 -17.56
N ARG A 96 8.83 -12.92 -16.34
CA ARG A 96 8.59 -12.04 -15.18
C ARG A 96 9.11 -10.63 -15.41
N LYS A 97 10.26 -10.48 -16.04
CA LYS A 97 10.84 -9.18 -16.39
C LYS A 97 9.97 -8.44 -17.41
N ALA A 98 9.62 -9.11 -18.51
CA ALA A 98 8.82 -8.50 -19.57
C ALA A 98 7.44 -8.06 -19.04
N TYR A 99 6.80 -8.88 -18.20
CA TYR A 99 5.55 -8.50 -17.54
C TYR A 99 5.73 -7.28 -16.61
N LYS A 100 6.79 -7.26 -15.79
CA LYS A 100 7.10 -6.08 -14.96
C LYS A 100 7.34 -4.82 -15.78
N ASP A 101 7.93 -4.94 -16.95
CA ASP A 101 8.19 -3.78 -17.82
C ASP A 101 6.88 -3.22 -18.40
N ILE A 102 5.89 -4.07 -18.71
CA ILE A 102 4.53 -3.64 -19.08
C ILE A 102 3.89 -2.87 -17.91
N LEU A 103 3.90 -3.45 -16.69
CA LEU A 103 3.31 -2.81 -15.51
C LEU A 103 3.96 -1.46 -15.17
N LYS A 104 5.29 -1.36 -15.28
CA LYS A 104 6.02 -0.10 -15.06
C LYS A 104 5.62 0.96 -16.08
N ARG A 105 5.51 0.60 -17.35
CA ARG A 105 5.06 1.53 -18.41
C ARG A 105 3.66 2.06 -18.11
N ILE A 106 2.73 1.20 -17.64
CA ILE A 106 1.41 1.63 -17.19
C ILE A 106 1.53 2.57 -15.99
N ALA A 107 2.34 2.22 -14.99
CA ALA A 107 2.55 3.04 -13.81
C ALA A 107 3.13 4.42 -14.13
N ASP A 108 4.11 4.48 -15.03
CA ASP A 108 4.79 5.74 -15.39
C ASP A 108 3.89 6.68 -16.22
N ILE A 109 3.01 6.13 -17.05
CA ILE A 109 2.13 6.92 -17.92
C ILE A 109 0.79 7.23 -17.23
N CYS A 110 0.18 6.21 -16.59
CA CYS A 110 -1.20 6.28 -16.11
C CYS A 110 -1.33 6.65 -14.63
N CYS A 111 -0.23 6.78 -13.89
CA CYS A 111 -0.29 7.09 -12.46
C CYS A 111 0.44 8.40 -12.12
N THR A 112 0.13 8.90 -10.94
CA THR A 112 0.92 9.89 -10.21
C THR A 112 1.54 9.24 -8.99
N ASP A 113 2.74 9.69 -8.58
CA ASP A 113 3.37 9.24 -7.35
C ASP A 113 2.64 9.82 -6.13
N VAL A 114 2.48 8.98 -5.10
CA VAL A 114 1.97 9.36 -3.79
C VAL A 114 2.94 8.92 -2.70
N PHE A 115 2.86 9.55 -1.53
CA PHE A 115 3.77 9.21 -0.43
C PHE A 115 3.43 7.85 0.20
N PHE A 116 2.13 7.53 0.31
CA PHE A 116 1.62 6.36 1.02
C PHE A 116 0.61 5.59 0.19
N ALA A 117 0.35 4.33 0.58
CA ALA A 117 -0.58 3.45 -0.13
C ALA A 117 -2.03 3.92 0.00
N ASP A 118 -2.44 4.31 1.21
CA ASP A 118 -3.83 4.66 1.49
C ASP A 118 -4.10 6.15 1.26
N ASP A 119 -5.28 6.46 0.72
CA ASP A 119 -5.68 7.82 0.37
C ASP A 119 -5.75 8.74 1.61
N GLN A 120 -6.24 8.25 2.74
CA GLN A 120 -6.29 9.02 3.98
C GLN A 120 -4.91 9.43 4.45
N ALA A 121 -3.90 8.53 4.37
CA ALA A 121 -2.52 8.85 4.69
C ALA A 121 -1.97 10.01 3.83
N ASN A 122 -2.34 10.04 2.55
CA ASN A 122 -1.93 11.13 1.65
C ASN A 122 -2.67 12.43 1.95
N ARG A 123 -3.97 12.40 2.32
CA ARG A 123 -4.72 13.60 2.74
C ARG A 123 -4.16 14.20 4.03
N ILE A 124 -3.84 13.36 5.02
CA ILE A 124 -3.19 13.80 6.26
C ILE A 124 -1.79 14.36 6.00
N THR A 125 -1.02 13.73 5.10
CA THR A 125 0.29 14.26 4.68
C THR A 125 0.18 15.64 4.04
N LYS A 126 -0.83 15.84 3.19
CA LYS A 126 -1.12 17.15 2.59
C LYS A 126 -1.46 18.20 3.65
N PHE A 127 -2.30 17.87 4.63
CA PHE A 127 -2.62 18.74 5.75
C PHE A 127 -1.35 19.14 6.53
N ILE A 128 -0.46 18.19 6.82
CA ILE A 128 0.82 18.45 7.52
C ILE A 128 1.70 19.41 6.71
N ASP A 129 1.83 19.20 5.39
CA ASP A 129 2.61 20.07 4.51
C ASP A 129 2.02 21.48 4.45
N GLU A 130 0.71 21.62 4.25
CA GLU A 130 0.00 22.90 4.17
C GLU A 130 0.00 23.67 5.49
N THR A 131 -0.03 22.98 6.63
CA THR A 131 -0.12 23.61 7.96
C THR A 131 1.25 23.96 8.56
N TYR A 132 2.23 23.04 8.38
CA TYR A 132 3.54 23.13 9.07
C TYR A 132 4.71 23.24 8.09
N GLY A 133 4.49 23.12 6.78
CA GLY A 133 5.56 23.12 5.76
C GLY A 133 6.44 21.86 5.81
N VAL A 134 5.93 20.75 6.37
CA VAL A 134 6.71 19.54 6.62
C VAL A 134 6.28 18.42 5.68
N LYS A 135 7.24 17.86 4.94
CA LYS A 135 7.06 16.64 4.13
C LYS A 135 7.62 15.41 4.84
N PRO A 136 7.10 14.21 4.54
CA PRO A 136 7.63 13.00 5.15
C PRO A 136 9.08 12.74 4.72
N ASP A 137 9.91 12.36 5.68
CA ASP A 137 11.26 11.83 5.50
C ASP A 137 11.18 10.29 5.58
N PHE A 138 11.93 9.58 4.73
CA PHE A 138 11.97 8.11 4.68
C PHE A 138 13.38 7.60 5.06
N PRO A 139 13.75 7.62 6.35
CA PRO A 139 15.10 7.29 6.79
C PRO A 139 15.45 5.81 6.64
N TRP A 140 14.44 4.96 6.62
CA TRP A 140 14.59 3.52 6.37
C TRP A 140 14.17 3.24 4.93
N LYS A 141 14.86 2.46 4.19
CA LYS A 141 14.54 2.12 2.78
C LYS A 141 13.23 1.32 2.63
N ASP A 142 12.22 1.70 3.39
CA ASP A 142 10.89 1.11 3.46
C ASP A 142 9.78 2.14 3.13
N HIS A 143 8.53 1.83 3.50
CA HIS A 143 7.38 2.67 3.23
C HIS A 143 6.99 3.57 4.43
N ASN A 144 7.85 3.65 5.48
CA ASN A 144 7.56 4.39 6.71
C ASN A 144 8.06 5.83 6.60
N GLY A 145 7.15 6.78 6.73
CA GLY A 145 7.43 8.21 6.62
C GLY A 145 7.38 8.93 7.97
N VAL A 146 8.48 9.60 8.32
CA VAL A 146 8.61 10.38 9.58
C VAL A 146 8.37 11.84 9.29
N PHE A 147 7.61 12.50 10.15
CA PHE A 147 7.43 13.96 10.13
C PHE A 147 8.14 14.58 11.34
N ARG A 148 9.00 15.56 11.06
CA ARG A 148 9.88 16.18 12.05
C ARG A 148 9.62 17.67 12.14
N HIS A 149 9.78 18.23 13.34
CA HIS A 149 9.86 19.67 13.51
C HIS A 149 11.06 20.24 12.75
N LEU A 150 10.85 21.38 12.09
CA LEU A 150 11.90 22.04 11.26
C LEU A 150 13.00 22.68 12.11
N ASP A 151 12.69 23.07 13.35
CA ASP A 151 13.58 23.78 14.27
C ASP A 151 14.47 22.86 15.12
N ASN A 152 13.92 21.73 15.57
CA ASN A 152 14.60 20.86 16.56
C ASN A 152 14.72 19.40 16.11
N ASN A 153 14.19 19.06 14.93
CA ASN A 153 14.27 17.74 14.29
C ASN A 153 13.58 16.60 15.09
N LYS A 154 12.80 16.93 16.13
CA LYS A 154 12.03 15.93 16.88
C LYS A 154 10.87 15.40 16.05
N TRP A 155 10.55 14.13 16.26
CA TRP A 155 9.40 13.49 15.60
C TRP A 155 8.11 13.95 16.28
N PHE A 156 7.13 14.33 15.45
CA PHE A 156 5.75 14.54 15.93
C PHE A 156 4.77 13.55 15.32
N SER A 157 5.15 12.87 14.22
CA SER A 157 4.32 11.87 13.57
C SER A 157 5.15 10.87 12.79
N LEU A 158 4.64 9.63 12.69
CA LEU A 158 5.24 8.54 11.91
C LEU A 158 4.12 7.76 11.23
N ILE A 159 4.06 7.77 9.89
CA ILE A 159 3.14 6.93 9.13
C ILE A 159 3.88 5.65 8.71
N MET A 160 3.26 4.49 9.00
CA MET A 160 3.82 3.16 8.75
C MET A 160 2.84 2.32 7.94
N TYR A 161 3.35 1.43 7.10
CA TYR A 161 2.54 0.46 6.35
C TYR A 161 2.69 -0.91 6.99
N VAL A 162 1.66 -1.36 7.71
CA VAL A 162 1.70 -2.55 8.57
C VAL A 162 0.54 -3.50 8.29
N SER A 163 0.68 -4.79 8.64
CA SER A 163 -0.48 -5.68 8.66
C SER A 163 -1.33 -5.42 9.89
N LEU A 164 -2.66 -5.54 9.77
CA LEU A 164 -3.57 -5.42 10.91
C LEU A 164 -3.28 -6.48 11.97
N ASP A 165 -2.88 -7.69 11.60
CA ASP A 165 -2.48 -8.70 12.58
C ASP A 165 -1.30 -8.28 13.44
N ALA A 166 -0.33 -7.54 12.88
CA ALA A 166 0.79 -7.01 13.65
C ALA A 166 0.32 -6.03 14.75
N LEU A 167 -0.75 -5.29 14.50
CA LEU A 167 -1.35 -4.32 15.42
C LEU A 167 -2.35 -4.98 16.39
N LEU A 168 -3.27 -5.82 15.86
CA LEU A 168 -4.46 -6.28 16.59
C LEU A 168 -4.36 -7.73 17.09
N LYS A 169 -3.41 -8.53 16.59
CA LYS A 169 -3.26 -9.97 16.90
C LYS A 169 -4.53 -10.79 16.63
N ASN A 170 -5.24 -10.46 15.56
CA ASN A 170 -6.55 -11.05 15.21
C ASN A 170 -6.53 -11.95 13.97
N GLY A 171 -5.35 -12.20 13.36
CA GLY A 171 -5.19 -12.99 12.14
C GLY A 171 -5.51 -12.26 10.85
N ASP A 172 -5.81 -10.95 10.89
CA ASP A 172 -6.08 -10.13 9.71
C ASP A 172 -4.77 -9.65 9.08
N ASN A 173 -4.39 -10.25 7.97
CA ASN A 173 -3.14 -9.95 7.26
C ASN A 173 -3.26 -8.79 6.25
N ARG A 174 -4.41 -8.12 6.15
CA ARG A 174 -4.53 -6.91 5.33
C ARG A 174 -3.51 -5.88 5.80
N LYS A 175 -2.87 -5.23 4.84
CA LYS A 175 -1.90 -4.16 5.11
C LYS A 175 -2.53 -2.82 4.83
N LEU A 176 -2.27 -1.86 5.72
CA LEU A 176 -2.73 -0.49 5.59
C LEU A 176 -1.78 0.48 6.29
N ASN A 177 -1.97 1.77 6.04
CA ASN A 177 -1.24 2.79 6.77
C ASN A 177 -1.84 3.03 8.16
N ILE A 178 -0.97 3.17 9.13
CA ILE A 178 -1.27 3.70 10.46
C ILE A 178 -0.45 4.96 10.69
N ILE A 179 -0.92 5.87 11.55
CA ILE A 179 -0.16 7.03 12.00
C ILE A 179 0.07 6.95 13.50
N ASN A 180 1.35 7.02 13.90
CA ASN A 180 1.73 7.13 15.31
C ASN A 180 1.79 8.60 15.72
N LEU A 181 1.09 8.94 16.80
CA LEU A 181 0.95 10.30 17.32
C LEU A 181 1.18 10.33 18.82
N LYS A 182 1.87 11.36 19.30
CA LYS A 182 2.03 11.63 20.73
C LYS A 182 0.74 12.22 21.30
N ILE A 183 0.38 11.80 22.52
CA ILE A 183 -0.85 12.22 23.18
C ILE A 183 -0.59 12.79 24.57
N ASP A 184 -1.53 13.57 25.05
CA ASP A 184 -1.66 13.83 26.47
C ASP A 184 -2.07 12.53 27.17
N THR A 185 -1.24 12.08 28.11
CA THR A 185 -1.43 10.81 28.82
C THR A 185 -2.73 10.74 29.60
N SER A 186 -3.29 11.87 29.99
CA SER A 186 -4.59 11.95 30.68
C SER A 186 -5.77 11.56 29.80
N LYS A 187 -5.64 11.70 28.47
CA LYS A 187 -6.69 11.37 27.48
C LYS A 187 -6.56 9.97 26.89
N ARG A 188 -5.51 9.22 27.27
CA ARG A 188 -5.19 7.93 26.65
C ARG A 188 -6.35 6.93 26.71
N ASP A 189 -6.93 6.74 27.89
CA ASP A 189 -7.95 5.71 28.11
C ASP A 189 -9.26 6.08 27.37
N GLU A 190 -9.61 7.36 27.27
CA GLU A 190 -10.70 7.87 26.44
C GLU A 190 -10.44 7.62 24.95
N LEU A 191 -9.20 7.83 24.47
CA LEU A 191 -8.84 7.62 23.08
C LEU A 191 -8.90 6.13 22.69
N TYR A 192 -8.59 5.22 23.59
CA TYR A 192 -8.68 3.78 23.31
C TYR A 192 -10.10 3.23 23.22
N GLU A 193 -11.11 3.99 23.65
CA GLU A 193 -12.51 3.65 23.42
C GLU A 193 -12.99 3.98 21.98
N ILE A 194 -12.17 4.70 21.20
CA ILE A 194 -12.48 5.04 19.82
C ILE A 194 -11.98 3.91 18.90
N ASP A 195 -12.89 3.32 18.14
CA ASP A 195 -12.53 2.31 17.16
C ASP A 195 -11.56 2.88 16.11
N GLY A 196 -10.48 2.16 15.79
CA GLY A 196 -9.42 2.64 14.93
C GLY A 196 -8.23 3.31 15.66
N ILE A 197 -8.31 3.48 17.01
CA ILE A 197 -7.19 3.97 17.84
C ILE A 197 -6.69 2.85 18.75
N TYR A 198 -5.40 2.59 18.70
CA TYR A 198 -4.76 1.47 19.38
C TYR A 198 -3.46 1.89 20.10
N PRO A 199 -2.95 1.06 21.05
CA PRO A 199 -1.60 1.23 21.59
C PRO A 199 -0.55 1.33 20.48
N ALA A 200 0.34 2.30 20.59
CA ALA A 200 1.26 2.66 19.52
C ALA A 200 2.14 1.49 19.06
N PHE A 201 2.12 1.19 17.78
CA PHE A 201 2.97 0.17 17.19
C PHE A 201 4.43 0.62 17.19
N HIS A 202 5.33 -0.18 17.79
CA HIS A 202 6.77 0.08 17.95
C HIS A 202 7.15 1.37 18.70
N MET A 203 6.24 1.97 19.45
CA MET A 203 6.52 3.16 20.26
C MET A 203 6.03 2.98 21.70
N ASN A 204 6.36 3.95 22.58
CA ASN A 204 5.94 3.90 23.98
C ASN A 204 4.42 4.10 24.10
N HIS A 205 3.70 3.04 24.44
CA HIS A 205 2.23 3.01 24.58
C HIS A 205 1.66 3.96 25.65
N LYS A 206 2.51 4.47 26.56
CA LYS A 206 2.05 5.45 27.57
C LYS A 206 1.89 6.85 26.99
N MET A 207 2.65 7.17 25.95
CA MET A 207 2.76 8.52 25.40
C MET A 207 2.34 8.64 23.94
N TRP A 208 2.16 7.51 23.25
CA TRP A 208 1.87 7.44 21.83
C TRP A 208 0.70 6.49 21.57
N ILE A 209 -0.06 6.79 20.54
CA ILE A 209 -1.12 5.95 19.97
C ILE A 209 -0.82 5.64 18.51
N SER A 210 -1.43 4.57 18.01
CA SER A 210 -1.57 4.31 16.57
C SER A 210 -3.00 4.55 16.14
N VAL A 211 -3.18 5.31 15.08
CA VAL A 211 -4.48 5.56 14.43
C VAL A 211 -4.45 4.89 13.06
N VAL A 212 -5.45 4.08 12.76
CA VAL A 212 -5.61 3.43 11.46
C VAL A 212 -6.09 4.47 10.44
N LEU A 213 -5.53 4.46 9.23
CA LEU A 213 -5.83 5.41 8.16
C LEU A 213 -6.60 4.71 7.02
N ASP A 214 -7.82 4.24 7.34
CA ASP A 214 -8.74 3.54 6.44
C ASP A 214 -10.15 4.19 6.39
N ASP A 215 -10.22 5.47 6.74
CA ASP A 215 -11.44 6.27 6.82
C ASP A 215 -12.43 5.87 7.94
N ILE A 216 -12.11 4.92 8.84
CA ILE A 216 -12.90 4.65 10.06
C ILE A 216 -12.95 5.90 10.95
N ILE A 217 -11.82 6.58 11.08
CA ILE A 217 -11.72 7.87 11.80
C ILE A 217 -11.70 8.99 10.77
N SER A 218 -12.52 10.03 10.99
CA SER A 218 -12.57 11.14 10.03
C SER A 218 -11.25 11.90 9.94
N ASP A 219 -10.99 12.51 8.79
CA ASP A 219 -9.80 13.32 8.56
C ASP A 219 -9.65 14.43 9.60
N GLU A 220 -10.75 15.10 9.98
CA GLU A 220 -10.76 16.18 10.96
C GLU A 220 -10.27 15.69 12.32
N LYS A 221 -10.69 14.49 12.75
CA LYS A 221 -10.25 13.91 14.02
C LYS A 221 -8.77 13.52 13.98
N VAL A 222 -8.30 12.96 12.87
CA VAL A 222 -6.87 12.65 12.70
C VAL A 222 -6.05 13.93 12.68
N MET A 223 -6.49 14.99 11.99
CA MET A 223 -5.83 16.30 11.94
C MET A 223 -5.76 16.97 13.32
N GLU A 224 -6.83 16.88 14.14
CA GLU A 224 -6.83 17.31 15.54
C GLU A 224 -5.73 16.60 16.34
N LEU A 225 -5.63 15.27 16.22
CA LEU A 225 -4.64 14.47 16.92
C LEU A 225 -3.21 14.78 16.43
N VAL A 226 -3.00 15.02 15.14
CA VAL A 226 -1.73 15.46 14.56
C VAL A 226 -1.31 16.81 15.17
N THR A 227 -2.25 17.78 15.25
CA THR A 227 -2.00 19.09 15.84
C THR A 227 -1.60 18.98 17.31
N CYS A 228 -2.31 18.14 18.06
CA CYS A 228 -1.98 17.85 19.47
C CYS A 228 -0.57 17.26 19.60
N SER A 229 -0.23 16.27 18.74
CA SER A 229 1.10 15.64 18.73
C SER A 229 2.20 16.63 18.36
N PHE A 230 1.95 17.50 17.39
CA PHE A 230 2.87 18.56 17.01
C PHE A 230 3.18 19.49 18.20
N ASP A 231 2.16 19.94 18.94
CA ASP A 231 2.32 20.83 20.09
C ASP A 231 3.02 20.14 21.27
N LEU A 232 2.75 18.86 21.52
CA LEU A 232 3.36 18.08 22.59
C LEU A 232 4.83 17.71 22.36
N THR A 233 5.35 17.92 21.16
CA THR A 233 6.71 17.54 20.77
C THR A 233 7.64 18.71 20.49
N LYS A 234 7.13 19.94 20.54
CA LYS A 234 7.90 21.19 20.44
C LYS A 234 9.06 21.29 21.43
#